data_c26eecf0958193ec4876122984b4b8e4
#
_entry.id   c26eecf0958193ec4876122984b4b8e4
#
_cell.length_a   1.000
_cell.length_b   1.000
_cell.length_c   1.000
_cell.angle_alpha   90.00
_cell.angle_beta   90.00
_cell.angle_gamma   90.00
#
_symmetry.space_group_name_H-M   'P 1'
#
loop_
_entity.id
_entity.type
_entity.pdbx_description
1 polymer ?
#
loop_
_entity_poly.entity_id
_entity_poly.type
_entity_poly.pdbx_seq_one_letter_code
_entity_poly.pdbx_strand_id
1 'polypeptide(L)'
;TGAINFVAGMILDYRAFDTFGESNVLFMAVIAVLMLLQRDKKNIDAAEDQEMQEDEMLDAEDSKLILKKGAKCLAPVVILYGIYVVLNGHLSPGGGFSGGSIIGAGLILYSVAFGHKKMQTFFTIKTLTLTTAACLLTYCGCKSYSFFTGANHVGWEVPKGTPGAILSSGFILPLNICVGLVVACTMYGFYALFTKGEV
;
A
#
# COMPACT_ATOMS: atom_id res chain seq x y z
N THR A 1 3.86 20.06 16.26
CA THR A 1 4.10 18.95 15.30
C THR A 1 5.25 19.26 14.35
N GLY A 2 5.50 20.53 13.98
CA GLY A 2 6.50 20.92 12.99
C GLY A 2 6.09 20.66 11.53
N ALA A 3 4.88 20.14 11.27
CA ALA A 3 4.34 19.94 9.95
C ALA A 3 3.64 21.20 9.43
N ILE A 4 3.89 21.58 8.17
CA ILE A 4 3.18 22.68 7.50
C ILE A 4 1.75 22.23 7.18
N ASN A 5 1.58 20.97 6.79
CA ASN A 5 0.26 20.38 6.60
C ASN A 5 -0.36 20.08 7.97
N PHE A 6 -1.26 20.95 8.41
CA PHE A 6 -1.95 20.83 9.68
C PHE A 6 -2.77 19.53 9.78
N VAL A 7 -3.40 19.10 8.69
CA VAL A 7 -4.19 17.85 8.65
C VAL A 7 -3.30 16.64 8.90
N ALA A 8 -2.14 16.57 8.24
CA ALA A 8 -1.17 15.50 8.47
C ALA A 8 -0.67 15.48 9.92
N GLY A 9 -0.38 16.66 10.49
CA GLY A 9 -0.02 16.81 11.88
C GLY A 9 -1.11 16.31 12.83
N MET A 10 -2.37 16.65 12.56
CA MET A 10 -3.49 16.21 13.36
C MET A 10 -3.70 14.69 13.30
N ILE A 11 -3.71 14.10 12.10
CA ILE A 11 -4.00 12.68 11.88
C ILE A 11 -2.84 11.77 12.35
N LEU A 12 -1.60 12.16 12.16
CA LEU A 12 -0.43 11.32 12.46
C LEU A 12 0.24 11.60 13.79
N ASP A 13 -0.06 12.72 14.43
CA ASP A 13 0.52 13.06 15.73
C ASP A 13 -0.53 13.04 16.84
N TYR A 14 -1.59 13.84 16.76
CA TYR A 14 -2.63 13.90 17.80
C TYR A 14 -3.60 12.72 17.77
N ARG A 15 -4.08 12.33 16.57
CA ARG A 15 -5.03 11.24 16.36
C ARG A 15 -4.40 10.02 15.70
N ALA A 16 -3.16 9.75 15.98
CA ALA A 16 -2.38 8.71 15.32
C ALA A 16 -2.94 7.29 15.52
N PHE A 17 -3.66 7.04 16.60
CA PHE A 17 -4.33 5.76 16.83
C PHE A 17 -5.48 5.51 15.86
N ASP A 18 -6.15 6.55 15.36
CA ASP A 18 -7.19 6.40 14.34
C ASP A 18 -6.59 5.87 13.04
N THR A 19 -5.51 6.51 12.56
CA THR A 19 -4.79 6.08 11.34
C THR A 19 -4.17 4.69 11.50
N PHE A 20 -3.69 4.36 12.69
CA PHE A 20 -3.23 3.01 13.01
C PHE A 20 -4.37 2.00 12.94
N GLY A 21 -5.55 2.34 13.50
CA GLY A 21 -6.75 1.52 13.42
C GLY A 21 -7.20 1.28 11.98
N GLU A 22 -7.28 2.33 11.16
CA GLU A 22 -7.63 2.24 9.73
C GLU A 22 -6.67 1.33 8.95
N SER A 23 -5.37 1.45 9.20
CA SER A 23 -4.35 0.61 8.56
C SER A 23 -4.47 -0.86 8.97
N ASN A 24 -4.83 -1.14 10.24
CA ASN A 24 -5.11 -2.48 10.73
C ASN A 24 -6.37 -3.07 10.11
N VAL A 25 -7.44 -2.27 9.95
CA VAL A 25 -8.68 -2.71 9.29
C VAL A 25 -8.41 -3.11 7.85
N LEU A 26 -7.62 -2.35 7.09
CA LEU A 26 -7.21 -2.71 5.73
C LEU A 26 -6.44 -4.03 5.70
N PHE A 27 -5.49 -4.21 6.60
CA PHE A 27 -4.73 -5.47 6.71
C PHE A 27 -5.64 -6.66 7.04
N MET A 28 -6.52 -6.51 8.03
CA MET A 28 -7.47 -7.56 8.41
C MET A 28 -8.42 -7.91 7.28
N ALA A 29 -8.87 -6.93 6.50
CA ALA A 29 -9.74 -7.15 5.35
C ALA A 29 -9.06 -8.01 4.28
N VAL A 30 -7.79 -7.73 3.96
CA VAL A 30 -7.00 -8.57 3.00
C VAL A 30 -6.84 -9.99 3.52
N ILE A 31 -6.51 -10.17 4.80
CA ILE A 31 -6.37 -11.50 5.42
C ILE A 31 -7.70 -12.26 5.41
N ALA A 32 -8.81 -11.59 5.72
CA ALA A 32 -10.14 -12.20 5.68
C ALA A 32 -10.51 -12.69 4.27
N VAL A 33 -10.29 -11.87 3.24
CA VAL A 33 -10.52 -12.27 1.85
C VAL A 33 -9.63 -13.44 1.45
N LEU A 34 -8.35 -13.41 1.84
CA LEU A 34 -7.41 -14.50 1.59
C LEU A 34 -7.88 -15.82 2.22
N MET A 35 -8.35 -15.78 3.46
CA MET A 35 -8.86 -16.97 4.15
C MET A 35 -10.13 -17.52 3.49
N LEU A 36 -11.03 -16.63 3.03
CA LEU A 36 -12.26 -17.03 2.34
C LEU A 36 -11.95 -17.73 1.01
N LEU A 37 -11.09 -17.12 0.18
CA LEU A 37 -10.71 -17.68 -1.11
C LEU A 37 -9.93 -19.01 -0.98
N GLN A 38 -9.08 -19.14 0.03
CA GLN A 38 -8.39 -20.42 0.28
C GLN A 38 -9.33 -21.55 0.69
N ARG A 39 -10.45 -21.24 1.35
CA ARG A 39 -11.42 -22.25 1.79
C ARG A 39 -12.21 -22.82 0.61
N ASP A 40 -12.56 -22.00 -0.38
CA ASP A 40 -13.33 -22.44 -1.53
C ASP A 40 -12.52 -23.36 -2.47
N LYS A 41 -11.21 -23.16 -2.56
CA LYS A 41 -10.35 -23.99 -3.40
C LYS A 41 -10.36 -25.47 -3.03
N LYS A 42 -10.51 -25.81 -1.74
CA LYS A 42 -10.62 -27.21 -1.29
C LYS A 42 -11.90 -27.91 -1.77
N ASN A 43 -12.90 -27.15 -2.24
CA ASN A 43 -14.19 -27.69 -2.66
C ASN A 43 -14.37 -27.71 -4.20
N ILE A 44 -13.50 -27.06 -4.98
CA ILE A 44 -13.69 -26.84 -6.43
C ILE A 44 -12.72 -27.63 -7.31
N ASP A 45 -11.76 -28.36 -6.74
CA ASP A 45 -10.72 -29.11 -7.47
C ASP A 45 -11.24 -30.28 -8.36
N ALA A 46 -12.52 -30.28 -8.74
CA ALA A 46 -13.11 -31.42 -9.48
C ALA A 46 -13.80 -31.10 -10.83
N ALA A 47 -14.01 -29.88 -11.22
CA ALA A 47 -14.68 -29.59 -12.52
C ALA A 47 -14.44 -28.15 -12.98
N GLU A 48 -13.95 -27.92 -14.16
CA GLU A 48 -14.00 -26.69 -14.97
C GLU A 48 -12.68 -26.07 -15.50
N ASP A 49 -11.64 -26.83 -15.76
CA ASP A 49 -10.38 -26.27 -16.28
C ASP A 49 -10.18 -26.32 -17.82
N GLN A 50 -11.18 -26.55 -18.66
CA GLN A 50 -10.88 -26.80 -20.10
C GLN A 50 -11.64 -25.99 -21.16
N GLU A 51 -12.68 -25.24 -20.88
CA GLU A 51 -13.52 -24.68 -21.97
C GLU A 51 -13.47 -23.15 -22.18
N MET A 52 -12.81 -22.35 -21.35
CA MET A 52 -12.84 -20.87 -21.45
C MET A 52 -11.58 -20.20 -22.03
N GLN A 53 -10.62 -20.94 -22.56
CA GLN A 53 -9.34 -20.35 -22.99
C GLN A 53 -9.16 -20.08 -24.48
N GLU A 54 -10.03 -20.58 -25.36
CA GLU A 54 -9.77 -20.50 -26.81
C GLU A 54 -10.41 -19.31 -27.53
N ASP A 55 -11.54 -18.77 -27.08
CA ASP A 55 -12.27 -17.72 -27.83
C ASP A 55 -11.82 -16.27 -27.51
N GLU A 56 -11.07 -16.00 -26.46
CA GLU A 56 -10.57 -14.65 -26.15
C GLU A 56 -9.23 -14.29 -26.85
N MET A 57 -8.61 -15.18 -27.59
CA MET A 57 -7.24 -14.98 -28.07
C MET A 57 -7.10 -14.11 -29.32
N LEU A 58 -8.08 -13.97 -30.16
CA LEU A 58 -7.91 -13.37 -31.51
C LEU A 58 -8.11 -11.85 -31.56
N ASP A 59 -9.02 -11.28 -30.78
CA ASP A 59 -9.28 -9.82 -30.79
C ASP A 59 -8.45 -9.02 -29.76
N ALA A 60 -7.66 -9.73 -28.96
CA ALA A 60 -6.98 -9.16 -27.81
C ALA A 60 -5.51 -8.74 -28.06
N GLU A 61 -4.88 -9.11 -29.19
CA GLU A 61 -3.44 -8.84 -29.37
C GLU A 61 -3.13 -7.37 -29.64
N ASP A 62 -3.89 -6.70 -30.52
CA ASP A 62 -3.65 -5.28 -30.82
C ASP A 62 -4.01 -4.36 -29.66
N SER A 63 -5.13 -4.66 -29.00
CA SER A 63 -5.54 -3.93 -27.79
C SER A 63 -4.53 -4.12 -26.64
N LYS A 64 -3.98 -5.32 -26.48
CA LYS A 64 -2.92 -5.62 -25.49
C LYS A 64 -1.62 -4.91 -25.83
N LEU A 65 -1.31 -4.69 -27.12
CA LEU A 65 -0.09 -3.98 -27.54
C LEU A 65 -0.14 -2.50 -27.16
N ILE A 66 -1.28 -1.85 -27.40
CA ILE A 66 -1.50 -0.43 -27.03
C ILE A 66 -1.44 -0.27 -25.51
N LEU A 67 -2.14 -1.15 -24.78
CA LEU A 67 -2.12 -1.16 -23.32
C LEU A 67 -0.71 -1.35 -22.76
N LYS A 68 0.07 -2.30 -23.30
CA LYS A 68 1.46 -2.56 -22.88
C LYS A 68 2.36 -1.35 -23.12
N LYS A 69 2.24 -0.68 -24.28
CA LYS A 69 3.03 0.51 -24.59
C LYS A 69 2.65 1.68 -23.69
N GLY A 70 1.35 1.92 -23.48
CA GLY A 70 0.86 2.96 -22.58
C GLY A 70 1.26 2.72 -21.12
N ALA A 71 1.05 1.51 -20.61
CA ALA A 71 1.40 1.16 -19.24
C ALA A 71 2.92 1.21 -18.98
N LYS A 72 3.74 0.86 -19.95
CA LYS A 72 5.21 0.95 -19.83
C LYS A 72 5.69 2.37 -19.55
N CYS A 73 5.02 3.37 -20.12
CA CYS A 73 5.34 4.76 -19.89
C CYS A 73 4.64 5.31 -18.64
N LEU A 74 3.36 4.98 -18.45
CA LEU A 74 2.51 5.59 -17.44
C LEU A 74 2.74 5.01 -16.03
N ALA A 75 2.90 3.69 -15.90
CA ALA A 75 3.04 3.05 -14.59
C ALA A 75 4.23 3.59 -13.76
N PRO A 76 5.46 3.73 -14.30
CA PRO A 76 6.56 4.31 -13.52
C PRO A 76 6.31 5.77 -13.13
N VAL A 77 5.65 6.57 -13.97
CA VAL A 77 5.32 7.96 -13.67
C VAL A 77 4.31 8.04 -12.51
N VAL A 78 3.28 7.19 -12.55
CA VAL A 78 2.26 7.11 -11.47
C VAL A 78 2.91 6.66 -10.15
N ILE A 79 3.78 5.65 -10.18
CA ILE A 79 4.47 5.18 -8.98
C ILE A 79 5.40 6.27 -8.41
N LEU A 80 6.18 6.95 -9.26
CA LEU A 80 7.03 8.07 -8.84
C LEU A 80 6.23 9.21 -8.22
N TYR A 81 5.08 9.56 -8.82
CA TYR A 81 4.18 10.55 -8.27
C TYR A 81 3.61 10.13 -6.92
N GLY A 82 3.21 8.87 -6.77
CA GLY A 82 2.76 8.32 -5.49
C GLY A 82 3.83 8.39 -4.40
N ILE A 83 5.08 8.04 -4.71
CA ILE A 83 6.22 8.18 -3.79
C ILE A 83 6.41 9.64 -3.38
N TYR A 84 6.35 10.57 -4.34
CA TYR A 84 6.42 12.01 -4.06
C TYR A 84 5.34 12.45 -3.07
N VAL A 85 4.08 12.02 -3.28
CA VAL A 85 2.95 12.36 -2.40
C VAL A 85 3.14 11.79 -0.98
N VAL A 86 3.65 10.56 -0.85
CA VAL A 86 3.97 9.95 0.46
C VAL A 86 5.04 10.76 1.20
N LEU A 87 6.14 11.08 0.52
CA LEU A 87 7.28 11.77 1.13
C LEU A 87 6.96 13.21 1.51
N ASN A 88 6.12 13.89 0.74
CA ASN A 88 5.74 15.28 0.98
C ASN A 88 4.41 15.45 1.73
N GLY A 89 3.82 14.38 2.26
CA GLY A 89 2.52 14.42 2.92
C GLY A 89 2.45 15.33 4.17
N HIS A 90 3.59 15.60 4.82
CA HIS A 90 3.68 16.53 5.94
C HIS A 90 3.88 18.00 5.51
N LEU A 91 4.18 18.25 4.24
CA LEU A 91 4.43 19.60 3.67
C LEU A 91 3.29 20.08 2.79
N SER A 92 2.65 19.16 2.06
CA SER A 92 1.62 19.45 1.05
C SER A 92 0.35 18.64 1.30
N PRO A 93 -0.79 19.01 0.66
CA PRO A 93 -1.98 18.17 0.67
C PRO A 93 -1.68 16.80 0.09
N GLY A 94 -1.90 15.75 0.89
CA GLY A 94 -1.59 14.37 0.55
C GLY A 94 -1.24 13.59 1.81
N GLY A 95 -0.59 12.47 1.65
CA GLY A 95 -0.16 11.64 2.78
C GLY A 95 0.00 10.18 2.40
N GLY A 96 0.18 9.32 3.40
CA GLY A 96 0.36 7.89 3.22
C GLY A 96 -0.79 7.23 2.48
N PHE A 97 -2.05 7.51 2.85
CA PHE A 97 -3.21 6.90 2.20
C PHE A 97 -3.33 7.27 0.72
N SER A 98 -3.32 8.55 0.38
CA SER A 98 -3.45 9.01 -1.01
C SER A 98 -2.25 8.58 -1.85
N GLY A 99 -1.03 8.74 -1.35
CA GLY A 99 0.17 8.30 -2.05
C GLY A 99 0.25 6.78 -2.19
N GLY A 100 -0.13 6.02 -1.15
CA GLY A 100 -0.23 4.57 -1.19
C GLY A 100 -1.25 4.05 -2.20
N SER A 101 -2.42 4.69 -2.29
CA SER A 101 -3.45 4.36 -3.30
C SER A 101 -2.94 4.59 -4.72
N ILE A 102 -2.21 5.69 -4.96
CA ILE A 102 -1.61 5.99 -6.27
C ILE A 102 -0.54 4.95 -6.62
N ILE A 103 0.32 4.56 -5.68
CA ILE A 103 1.31 3.50 -5.88
C ILE A 103 0.61 2.18 -6.19
N GLY A 104 -0.42 1.82 -5.42
CA GLY A 104 -1.22 0.62 -5.63
C GLY A 104 -1.86 0.59 -7.03
N ALA A 105 -2.44 1.70 -7.47
CA ALA A 105 -3.00 1.83 -8.82
C ALA A 105 -1.92 1.64 -9.91
N GLY A 106 -0.72 2.19 -9.71
CA GLY A 106 0.42 1.98 -10.61
C GLY A 106 0.85 0.52 -10.71
N LEU A 107 0.88 -0.19 -9.58
CA LEU A 107 1.18 -1.63 -9.53
C LEU A 107 0.10 -2.47 -10.22
N ILE A 108 -1.18 -2.12 -10.03
CA ILE A 108 -2.32 -2.77 -10.70
C ILE A 108 -2.22 -2.55 -12.21
N LEU A 109 -1.99 -1.31 -12.66
CA LEU A 109 -1.82 -0.98 -14.08
C LEU A 109 -0.69 -1.79 -14.71
N TYR A 110 0.43 -1.92 -14.02
CA TYR A 110 1.55 -2.74 -14.47
C TYR A 110 1.15 -4.23 -14.57
N SER A 111 0.45 -4.76 -13.56
CA SER A 111 0.00 -6.15 -13.54
C SER A 111 -0.99 -6.47 -14.66
N VAL A 112 -1.94 -5.57 -14.96
CA VAL A 112 -2.90 -5.70 -16.07
C VAL A 112 -2.19 -5.74 -17.41
N ALA A 113 -1.18 -4.88 -17.61
CA ALA A 113 -0.50 -4.75 -18.90
C ALA A 113 0.52 -5.85 -19.19
N PHE A 114 1.26 -6.29 -18.18
CA PHE A 114 2.38 -7.23 -18.35
C PHE A 114 2.10 -8.66 -17.89
N GLY A 115 0.93 -8.86 -17.30
CA GLY A 115 0.48 -10.15 -16.81
C GLY A 115 0.91 -10.43 -15.36
N HIS A 116 0.05 -11.14 -14.68
CA HIS A 116 0.15 -11.41 -13.26
C HIS A 116 1.37 -12.25 -12.87
N LYS A 117 1.79 -13.19 -13.73
CA LYS A 117 2.95 -14.06 -13.49
C LYS A 117 4.26 -13.31 -13.27
N LYS A 118 4.49 -12.21 -14.00
CA LYS A 118 5.69 -11.36 -13.82
C LYS A 118 5.69 -10.63 -12.48
N MET A 119 4.54 -10.15 -12.06
CA MET A 119 4.40 -9.45 -10.80
C MET A 119 4.54 -10.38 -9.60
N GLN A 120 4.07 -11.63 -9.69
CA GLN A 120 4.19 -12.62 -8.62
C GLN A 120 5.64 -12.97 -8.27
N THR A 121 6.57 -12.86 -9.19
CA THR A 121 7.99 -13.08 -8.93
C THR A 121 8.54 -12.06 -7.95
N PHE A 122 8.04 -10.80 -8.00
CA PHE A 122 8.47 -9.72 -7.11
C PHE A 122 7.54 -9.56 -5.88
N PHE A 123 6.24 -9.68 -6.07
CA PHE A 123 5.22 -9.46 -5.03
C PHE A 123 4.40 -10.72 -4.74
N THR A 124 5.03 -11.65 -4.06
CA THR A 124 4.32 -12.82 -3.51
C THR A 124 3.39 -12.38 -2.37
N ILE A 125 2.25 -13.05 -2.17
CA ILE A 125 1.32 -12.77 -1.07
C ILE A 125 2.04 -12.79 0.29
N LYS A 126 2.99 -13.71 0.49
CA LYS A 126 3.81 -13.75 1.71
C LYS A 126 4.62 -12.47 1.91
N THR A 127 5.22 -11.94 0.83
CA THR A 127 6.01 -10.69 0.88
C THR A 127 5.09 -9.51 1.19
N LEU A 128 3.91 -9.42 0.56
CA LEU A 128 2.93 -8.37 0.83
C LEU A 128 2.48 -8.39 2.29
N THR A 129 2.08 -9.55 2.80
CA THR A 129 1.64 -9.72 4.19
C THR A 129 2.76 -9.39 5.18
N LEU A 130 3.99 -9.86 4.92
CA LEU A 130 5.14 -9.59 5.78
C LEU A 130 5.49 -8.09 5.80
N THR A 131 5.51 -7.44 4.62
CA THR A 131 5.78 -6.00 4.51
C THR A 131 4.73 -5.18 5.26
N THR A 132 3.44 -5.52 5.08
CA THR A 132 2.35 -4.85 5.78
C THR A 132 2.46 -5.02 7.29
N ALA A 133 2.70 -6.25 7.77
CA ALA A 133 2.90 -6.52 9.19
C ALA A 133 4.11 -5.77 9.78
N ALA A 134 5.23 -5.75 9.07
CA ALA A 134 6.43 -5.01 9.48
C ALA A 134 6.16 -3.49 9.58
N CYS A 135 5.44 -2.92 8.60
CA CYS A 135 5.06 -1.50 8.63
C CYS A 135 4.13 -1.18 9.81
N LEU A 136 3.14 -2.04 10.09
CA LEU A 136 2.26 -1.87 11.25
C LEU A 136 3.00 -1.97 12.58
N LEU A 137 3.94 -2.91 12.72
CA LEU A 137 4.79 -3.03 13.90
C LEU A 137 5.68 -1.81 14.08
N THR A 138 6.28 -1.29 13.01
CA THR A 138 7.09 -0.07 13.04
C THR A 138 6.24 1.13 13.45
N TYR A 139 5.02 1.24 12.90
CA TYR A 139 4.08 2.29 13.28
C TYR A 139 3.75 2.23 14.78
N CYS A 140 3.40 1.04 15.28
CA CYS A 140 3.12 0.80 16.69
C CYS A 140 4.32 1.17 17.57
N GLY A 141 5.52 0.74 17.18
CA GLY A 141 6.76 1.04 17.92
C GLY A 141 7.05 2.55 18.01
N CYS A 142 6.94 3.28 16.89
CA CYS A 142 7.13 4.74 16.86
C CYS A 142 6.12 5.46 17.77
N LYS A 143 4.85 5.03 17.75
CA LYS A 143 3.82 5.65 18.59
C LYS A 143 3.93 5.26 20.06
N SER A 144 4.26 4.03 20.36
CA SER A 144 4.56 3.61 21.75
C SER A 144 5.71 4.41 22.32
N TYR A 145 6.80 4.57 21.58
CA TYR A 145 7.92 5.40 22.00
C TYR A 145 7.50 6.86 22.27
N SER A 146 6.76 7.47 21.33
CA SER A 146 6.25 8.85 21.48
C SER A 146 5.33 9.00 22.69
N PHE A 147 4.49 8.00 22.96
CA PHE A 147 3.59 7.99 24.12
C PHE A 147 4.38 7.91 25.43
N PHE A 148 5.32 6.96 25.53
CA PHE A 148 6.10 6.80 26.76
C PHE A 148 7.01 7.99 27.07
N THR A 149 7.66 8.59 26.07
CA THR A 149 8.50 9.77 26.25
C THR A 149 7.67 11.00 26.61
N GLY A 150 6.52 11.20 25.96
CA GLY A 150 5.64 12.33 26.25
C GLY A 150 4.94 12.22 27.61
N ALA A 151 4.44 11.03 27.99
CA ALA A 151 3.72 10.82 29.24
C ALA A 151 4.64 10.89 30.48
N ASN A 152 5.90 10.45 30.35
CA ASN A 152 6.84 10.38 31.49
C ASN A 152 7.84 11.55 31.53
N HIS A 153 7.72 12.52 30.63
CA HIS A 153 8.67 13.64 30.50
C HIS A 153 10.15 13.21 30.45
N VAL A 154 10.42 12.03 29.88
CA VAL A 154 11.77 11.49 29.73
C VAL A 154 12.41 12.21 28.55
N GLY A 155 13.44 12.96 28.78
CA GLY A 155 14.00 14.04 28.02
C GLY A 155 14.61 13.75 26.64
N TRP A 156 14.20 12.74 25.93
CA TRP A 156 14.61 12.53 24.53
C TRP A 156 13.42 12.75 23.57
N GLU A 157 13.09 14.01 23.36
CA GLU A 157 12.12 14.36 22.33
C GLU A 157 12.79 14.22 20.95
N VAL A 158 12.09 13.53 20.05
CA VAL A 158 12.51 13.47 18.65
C VAL A 158 12.51 14.87 18.06
N PRO A 159 13.63 15.34 17.47
CA PRO A 159 13.73 16.69 16.97
C PRO A 159 12.68 16.96 15.89
N LYS A 160 11.89 18.01 16.10
CA LYS A 160 10.82 18.42 15.17
C LYS A 160 11.35 19.02 13.87
N GLY A 161 12.66 19.31 13.80
CA GLY A 161 13.31 19.92 12.64
C GLY A 161 12.80 21.32 12.31
N THR A 162 13.19 21.84 11.15
CA THR A 162 12.70 23.11 10.63
C THR A 162 11.47 22.89 9.77
N PRO A 163 10.33 23.57 10.00
CA PRO A 163 9.16 23.46 9.14
C PRO A 163 9.53 23.79 7.67
N GLY A 164 9.11 22.94 6.74
CA GLY A 164 9.43 23.06 5.32
C GLY A 164 10.55 22.15 4.82
N ALA A 165 11.35 21.55 5.71
CA ALA A 165 12.33 20.54 5.31
C ALA A 165 11.69 19.15 5.18
N ILE A 166 12.19 18.33 4.25
CA ILE A 166 11.70 16.95 4.02
C ILE A 166 11.89 16.09 5.29
N LEU A 167 12.97 16.29 6.03
CA LEU A 167 13.27 15.59 7.30
C LEU A 167 12.74 16.37 8.51
N SER A 168 11.66 17.11 8.39
CA SER A 168 10.99 17.76 9.51
C SER A 168 9.84 16.91 10.06
N SER A 169 9.25 17.39 11.17
CA SER A 169 8.03 16.81 11.76
C SER A 169 8.21 15.47 12.50
N GLY A 170 9.42 15.15 12.94
CA GLY A 170 9.67 14.00 13.82
C GLY A 170 9.24 12.67 13.22
N PHE A 171 8.33 11.96 13.87
CA PHE A 171 7.84 10.65 13.39
C PHE A 171 6.82 10.70 12.27
N ILE A 172 6.31 11.88 11.85
CA ILE A 172 5.25 11.97 10.85
C ILE A 172 5.70 11.40 9.50
N LEU A 173 6.92 11.66 9.09
CA LEU A 173 7.46 11.12 7.83
C LEU A 173 7.53 9.58 7.81
N PRO A 174 8.19 8.90 8.78
CA PRO A 174 8.21 7.44 8.81
C PRO A 174 6.81 6.83 8.94
N LEU A 175 5.91 7.46 9.67
CA LEU A 175 4.53 7.01 9.77
C LEU A 175 3.79 7.12 8.44
N ASN A 176 3.96 8.21 7.69
CA ASN A 176 3.42 8.36 6.33
C ASN A 176 3.94 7.27 5.38
N ILE A 177 5.23 6.96 5.45
CA ILE A 177 5.84 5.90 4.63
C ILE A 177 5.22 4.54 4.98
N CYS A 178 5.10 4.21 6.27
CA CYS A 178 4.49 2.96 6.72
C CYS A 178 3.04 2.83 6.23
N VAL A 179 2.23 3.88 6.41
CA VAL A 179 0.84 3.90 5.92
C VAL A 179 0.78 3.76 4.40
N GLY A 180 1.64 4.48 3.66
CA GLY A 180 1.70 4.40 2.21
C GLY A 180 2.02 2.99 1.70
N LEU A 181 2.96 2.31 2.34
CA LEU A 181 3.29 0.91 2.01
C LEU A 181 2.15 -0.04 2.36
N VAL A 182 1.51 0.12 3.52
CA VAL A 182 0.35 -0.69 3.91
C VAL A 182 -0.75 -0.55 2.87
N VAL A 183 -1.13 0.68 2.50
CA VAL A 183 -2.20 0.93 1.53
C VAL A 183 -1.83 0.41 0.14
N ALA A 184 -0.61 0.64 -0.34
CA ALA A 184 -0.16 0.13 -1.64
C ALA A 184 -0.20 -1.41 -1.70
N CYS A 185 0.31 -2.07 -0.66
CA CYS A 185 0.30 -3.53 -0.55
C CYS A 185 -1.12 -4.10 -0.45
N THR A 186 -2.01 -3.46 0.31
CA THR A 186 -3.40 -3.93 0.46
C THR A 186 -4.20 -3.75 -0.81
N MET A 187 -4.09 -2.59 -1.50
CA MET A 187 -4.77 -2.34 -2.78
C MET A 187 -4.33 -3.33 -3.86
N TYR A 188 -3.02 -3.53 -4.00
CA TYR A 188 -2.50 -4.54 -4.92
C TYR A 188 -2.87 -5.96 -4.50
N GLY A 189 -2.85 -6.25 -3.20
CA GLY A 189 -3.26 -7.54 -2.63
C GLY A 189 -4.70 -7.90 -2.96
N PHE A 190 -5.65 -6.99 -2.79
CA PHE A 190 -7.04 -7.18 -3.19
C PHE A 190 -7.17 -7.47 -4.69
N TYR A 191 -6.53 -6.65 -5.52
CA TYR A 191 -6.54 -6.89 -6.96
C TYR A 191 -6.00 -8.30 -7.31
N ALA A 192 -4.86 -8.67 -6.72
CA ALA A 192 -4.24 -9.96 -6.97
C ALA A 192 -5.11 -11.15 -6.54
N LEU A 193 -5.82 -11.02 -5.41
CA LEU A 193 -6.72 -12.05 -4.90
C LEU A 193 -7.97 -12.21 -5.79
N PHE A 194 -8.60 -11.10 -6.18
CA PHE A 194 -9.82 -11.14 -7.00
C PHE A 194 -9.57 -11.53 -8.45
N THR A 195 -8.42 -11.13 -9.03
CA THR A 195 -8.11 -11.46 -10.44
C THR A 195 -7.72 -12.92 -10.61
N LYS A 196 -7.16 -13.55 -9.56
CA LYS A 196 -6.70 -14.93 -9.69
C LYS A 196 -7.81 -15.97 -9.56
N GLY A 197 -8.88 -15.65 -8.78
CA GLY A 197 -9.79 -16.73 -8.34
C GLY A 197 -9.05 -17.94 -7.76
N GLU A 198 -7.72 -17.91 -7.86
CA GLU A 198 -6.76 -18.94 -7.54
C GLU A 198 -5.64 -18.37 -6.68
N VAL A 199 -5.52 -18.83 -5.50
CA VAL A 199 -4.31 -18.68 -4.66
C VAL A 199 -3.68 -20.05 -4.48
#